data_4da509422c77ac39e4b2de851caf6dd7
#
_entry.id   4da509422c77ac39e4b2de851caf6dd7
#
_cell.length_a   1.000
_cell.length_b   1.000
_cell.length_c   1.000
_cell.angle_alpha   90.00
_cell.angle_beta   90.00
_cell.angle_gamma   90.00
#
_symmetry.space_group_name_H-M   'P 1'
#
loop_
_entity.id
_entity.type
_entity.pdbx_description
1 polymer ?
#
loop_
_entity_poly.entity_id
_entity_poly.type
_entity_poly.pdbx_seq_one_letter_code
_entity_poly.pdbx_strand_id
1 'polypeptide(L)'
;MVFNFRYHLKNILFFIFFILLSCQLQEPAKNHGILFLDNRSEKLIINKTNKNDVVKILGQPHATTFDEDDIWIYIERTLSKGKYHELGRHKLKTNNTLILNFDKYGVLKSKDFYDKNNINKIKFSKRTTKNSLTKKSFVETFLQSVKK
;
A
#
# COMPACT_ATOMS: atom_id res chain seq x y z
N MET A 1 15.66 8.54 61.92
CA MET A 1 14.83 7.72 60.98
C MET A 1 14.39 8.48 59.70
N VAL A 2 14.54 9.80 59.65
CA VAL A 2 14.09 10.67 58.54
C VAL A 2 15.11 10.68 57.35
N PHE A 3 16.38 10.33 57.57
CA PHE A 3 17.43 10.42 56.57
C PHE A 3 17.32 9.35 55.46
N ASN A 4 16.83 8.16 55.77
CA ASN A 4 16.63 7.06 54.83
C ASN A 4 15.48 7.30 53.85
N PHE A 5 14.42 7.97 54.30
CA PHE A 5 13.23 8.20 53.47
C PHE A 5 13.55 9.11 52.23
N ARG A 6 14.35 10.16 52.44
CA ARG A 6 14.78 11.08 51.34
C ARG A 6 15.65 10.37 50.30
N TYR A 7 16.47 9.40 50.75
CA TYR A 7 17.31 8.63 49.84
C TYR A 7 16.50 7.68 48.98
N HIS A 8 15.54 6.99 49.55
CA HIS A 8 14.62 6.11 48.82
C HIS A 8 13.75 6.90 47.85
N LEU A 9 13.29 8.07 48.23
CA LEU A 9 12.47 8.93 47.38
C LEU A 9 13.26 9.39 46.12
N LYS A 10 14.52 9.76 46.27
CA LYS A 10 15.41 10.11 45.13
C LYS A 10 15.61 8.94 44.18
N ASN A 11 15.83 7.74 44.72
CA ASN A 11 16.03 6.55 43.90
C ASN A 11 14.75 6.17 43.15
N ILE A 12 13.58 6.28 43.80
CA ILE A 12 12.31 6.03 43.14
C ILE A 12 12.04 7.06 42.06
N LEU A 13 12.32 8.33 42.27
CA LEU A 13 12.16 9.40 41.29
C LEU A 13 13.09 9.19 40.07
N PHE A 14 14.31 8.74 40.30
CA PHE A 14 15.27 8.39 39.28
C PHE A 14 14.81 7.20 38.43
N PHE A 15 14.24 6.18 39.07
CA PHE A 15 13.70 5.00 38.38
C PHE A 15 12.47 5.34 37.55
N ILE A 16 11.57 6.18 38.06
CA ILE A 16 10.39 6.69 37.31
C ILE A 16 10.84 7.51 36.09
N PHE A 17 11.88 8.32 36.22
CA PHE A 17 12.45 9.08 35.11
C PHE A 17 12.97 8.17 33.97
N PHE A 18 13.63 7.06 34.31
CA PHE A 18 14.09 6.08 33.32
C PHE A 18 12.95 5.36 32.60
N ILE A 19 11.85 5.06 33.32
CA ILE A 19 10.65 4.43 32.73
C ILE A 19 9.98 5.38 31.73
N LEU A 20 9.95 6.69 32.03
CA LEU A 20 9.37 7.68 31.13
C LEU A 20 10.18 7.89 29.82
N LEU A 21 11.49 7.66 29.85
CA LEU A 21 12.36 7.74 28.65
C LEU A 21 12.24 6.52 27.74
N SER A 22 11.65 5.41 28.22
CA SER A 22 11.50 4.15 27.46
C SER A 22 10.38 4.19 26.43
N CYS A 23 9.55 5.23 26.40
CA CYS A 23 8.45 5.35 25.46
C CYS A 23 8.98 5.79 24.08
N GLN A 24 9.39 4.84 23.23
CA GLN A 24 9.68 5.14 21.82
C GLN A 24 8.35 5.46 21.12
N LEU A 25 8.15 6.73 20.77
CA LEU A 25 7.04 7.11 19.91
C LEU A 25 7.23 6.45 18.54
N GLN A 26 6.40 5.45 18.26
CA GLN A 26 6.35 4.83 16.95
C GLN A 26 5.84 5.87 15.93
N GLU A 27 6.57 6.03 14.82
CA GLU A 27 6.16 6.98 13.76
C GLU A 27 4.76 6.62 13.25
N PRO A 28 3.80 7.57 13.25
CA PRO A 28 2.46 7.30 12.73
C PRO A 28 2.55 6.93 11.25
N ALA A 29 2.12 5.72 10.94
CA ALA A 29 2.09 5.19 9.58
C ALA A 29 0.63 4.99 9.14
N LYS A 30 0.35 5.34 7.88
CA LYS A 30 -0.93 5.08 7.23
C LYS A 30 -0.75 3.92 6.26
N ASN A 31 -1.48 2.83 6.53
CA ASN A 31 -1.41 1.62 5.73
C ASN A 31 -2.63 1.52 4.81
N HIS A 32 -2.38 1.11 3.58
CA HIS A 32 -3.40 0.79 2.59
C HIS A 32 -3.11 -0.61 2.02
N GLY A 33 -4.14 -1.40 1.87
CA GLY A 33 -4.04 -2.78 1.40
C GLY A 33 -3.59 -3.76 2.48
N ILE A 34 -2.92 -4.82 2.07
CA ILE A 34 -2.53 -5.94 2.95
C ILE A 34 -1.18 -5.68 3.58
N LEU A 35 -1.10 -5.77 4.90
CA LEU A 35 0.17 -5.68 5.62
C LEU A 35 0.98 -6.96 5.48
N PHE A 36 2.30 -6.82 5.36
CA PHE A 36 3.25 -7.93 5.25
C PHE A 36 2.98 -8.81 4.04
N LEU A 37 2.68 -8.19 2.89
CA LEU A 37 2.34 -8.88 1.66
C LEU A 37 3.46 -9.83 1.21
N ASP A 38 4.72 -9.43 1.37
CA ASP A 38 5.89 -10.23 1.04
C ASP A 38 5.89 -11.55 1.82
N ASN A 39 5.92 -11.50 3.15
CA ASN A 39 5.92 -12.67 4.04
C ASN A 39 4.71 -13.59 3.83
N ARG A 40 3.56 -13.00 3.46
CA ARG A 40 2.35 -13.79 3.17
C ARG A 40 2.43 -14.44 1.80
N SER A 41 3.04 -13.77 0.83
CA SER A 41 3.22 -14.31 -0.53
C SER A 41 4.13 -15.53 -0.56
N GLU A 42 5.10 -15.62 0.36
CA GLU A 42 5.99 -16.78 0.48
C GLU A 42 5.23 -18.08 0.81
N LYS A 43 4.10 -18.00 1.51
CA LYS A 43 3.25 -19.15 1.85
C LYS A 43 2.49 -19.72 0.66
N LEU A 44 2.46 -18.99 -0.47
CA LEU A 44 1.78 -19.43 -1.68
C LEU A 44 2.72 -20.29 -2.53
N ILE A 45 2.32 -21.54 -2.76
CA ILE A 45 3.09 -22.52 -3.53
C ILE A 45 2.46 -22.68 -4.90
N ILE A 46 3.25 -22.42 -5.95
CA ILE A 46 2.83 -22.59 -7.36
C ILE A 46 2.46 -24.06 -7.61
N ASN A 47 1.43 -24.27 -8.40
CA ASN A 47 0.82 -25.58 -8.76
C ASN A 47 0.22 -26.36 -7.57
N LYS A 48 0.08 -25.74 -6.37
CA LYS A 48 -0.51 -26.37 -5.20
C LYS A 48 -1.59 -25.53 -4.55
N THR A 49 -1.33 -24.23 -4.37
CA THR A 49 -2.26 -23.30 -3.70
C THR A 49 -3.44 -22.99 -4.62
N ASN A 50 -4.67 -23.10 -4.12
CA ASN A 50 -5.89 -22.74 -4.85
C ASN A 50 -6.41 -21.36 -4.41
N LYS A 51 -7.40 -20.80 -5.13
CA LYS A 51 -8.02 -19.51 -4.83
C LYS A 51 -8.53 -19.40 -3.39
N ASN A 52 -9.15 -20.47 -2.86
CA ASN A 52 -9.67 -20.46 -1.49
C ASN A 52 -8.54 -20.36 -0.45
N ASP A 53 -7.41 -21.00 -0.70
CA ASP A 53 -6.23 -20.94 0.18
C ASP A 53 -5.61 -19.54 0.10
N VAL A 54 -5.55 -18.93 -1.08
CA VAL A 54 -5.10 -17.54 -1.25
C VAL A 54 -5.99 -16.59 -0.45
N VAL A 55 -7.31 -16.72 -0.51
CA VAL A 55 -8.23 -15.90 0.29
C VAL A 55 -8.03 -16.09 1.79
N LYS A 56 -7.73 -17.31 2.26
CA LYS A 56 -7.43 -17.54 3.68
C LYS A 56 -6.14 -16.86 4.14
N ILE A 57 -5.13 -16.78 3.27
CA ILE A 57 -3.80 -16.22 3.58
C ILE A 57 -3.77 -14.70 3.40
N LEU A 58 -4.30 -14.20 2.26
CA LEU A 58 -4.21 -12.80 1.85
C LEU A 58 -5.52 -12.03 2.04
N GLY A 59 -6.67 -12.72 2.13
CA GLY A 59 -7.98 -12.10 2.06
C GLY A 59 -8.44 -11.92 0.61
N GLN A 60 -9.49 -11.11 0.40
CA GLN A 60 -10.01 -10.81 -0.92
C GLN A 60 -9.02 -9.98 -1.75
N PRO A 61 -8.90 -10.22 -3.06
CA PRO A 61 -8.04 -9.41 -3.92
C PRO A 61 -8.55 -7.98 -4.05
N HIS A 62 -7.63 -7.03 -4.27
CA HIS A 62 -7.97 -5.63 -4.51
C HIS A 62 -8.53 -5.39 -5.91
N ALA A 63 -8.07 -6.17 -6.88
CA ALA A 63 -8.59 -6.16 -8.25
C ALA A 63 -8.47 -7.56 -8.86
N THR A 64 -9.40 -7.87 -9.76
CA THR A 64 -9.40 -9.09 -10.57
C THR A 64 -9.61 -8.73 -12.03
N THR A 65 -9.04 -9.53 -12.94
CA THR A 65 -9.38 -9.43 -14.36
C THR A 65 -10.54 -10.39 -14.66
N PHE A 66 -11.38 -10.02 -15.64
CA PHE A 66 -12.49 -10.84 -16.10
C PHE A 66 -12.21 -11.49 -17.45
N ASP A 67 -10.94 -11.49 -17.87
CA ASP A 67 -10.48 -12.08 -19.14
C ASP A 67 -10.17 -13.58 -18.98
N GLU A 68 -9.76 -14.25 -20.06
CA GLU A 68 -9.42 -15.68 -20.10
C GLU A 68 -8.36 -16.07 -19.03
N ASP A 69 -7.48 -15.14 -18.67
CA ASP A 69 -6.55 -15.26 -17.58
C ASP A 69 -7.15 -14.69 -16.27
N ASP A 70 -7.38 -15.57 -15.31
CA ASP A 70 -7.89 -15.20 -13.99
C ASP A 70 -6.75 -14.64 -13.13
N ILE A 71 -6.56 -13.34 -13.21
CA ILE A 71 -5.46 -12.62 -12.53
C ILE A 71 -6.00 -11.89 -11.32
N TRP A 72 -5.39 -12.12 -10.16
CA TRP A 72 -5.68 -11.43 -8.91
C TRP A 72 -4.54 -10.50 -8.52
N ILE A 73 -4.89 -9.28 -8.14
CA ILE A 73 -3.92 -8.23 -7.77
C ILE A 73 -4.10 -7.87 -6.31
N TYR A 74 -2.99 -7.93 -5.58
CA TYR A 74 -2.88 -7.51 -4.17
C TYR A 74 -1.90 -6.37 -4.04
N ILE A 75 -2.22 -5.40 -3.18
CA ILE A 75 -1.42 -4.19 -2.99
C ILE A 75 -1.13 -4.00 -1.50
N GLU A 76 0.10 -3.64 -1.19
CA GLU A 76 0.52 -3.14 0.11
C GLU A 76 1.16 -1.77 -0.07
N ARG A 77 0.63 -0.75 0.59
CA ARG A 77 1.20 0.60 0.56
C ARG A 77 1.22 1.19 1.95
N THR A 78 2.41 1.55 2.43
CA THR A 78 2.61 2.20 3.71
C THR A 78 3.21 3.59 3.51
N LEU A 79 2.51 4.59 4.06
CA LEU A 79 2.96 5.98 4.10
C LEU A 79 3.30 6.31 5.55
N SER A 80 4.53 6.75 5.83
CA SER A 80 4.90 7.29 7.13
C SER A 80 4.78 8.82 7.12
N LYS A 81 4.41 9.42 8.25
CA LYS A 81 4.60 10.85 8.43
C LYS A 81 6.11 11.10 8.57
N GLY A 82 6.66 11.93 7.68
CA GLY A 82 8.05 12.35 7.78
C GLY A 82 8.33 13.04 9.12
N LYS A 83 9.60 13.09 9.50
CA LYS A 83 10.06 13.77 10.72
C LYS A 83 9.62 15.24 10.72
N TYR A 84 9.54 15.88 11.90
CA TYR A 84 9.07 17.26 12.08
C TYR A 84 9.73 18.28 11.13
N HIS A 85 11.00 18.09 10.77
CA HIS A 85 11.73 18.96 9.84
C HIS A 85 11.36 18.77 8.36
N GLU A 86 10.57 17.75 8.01
CA GLU A 86 10.06 17.52 6.65
C GLU A 86 8.64 18.09 6.44
N LEU A 87 8.18 18.99 7.33
CA LEU A 87 6.88 19.67 7.26
C LEU A 87 5.69 18.69 7.16
N GLY A 88 5.78 17.52 7.76
CA GLY A 88 4.71 16.53 7.79
C GLY A 88 4.39 15.88 6.44
N ARG A 89 5.28 15.99 5.44
CA ARG A 89 5.12 15.32 4.15
C ARG A 89 5.08 13.81 4.34
N HIS A 90 4.11 13.16 3.72
CA HIS A 90 4.01 11.71 3.72
C HIS A 90 5.15 11.11 2.88
N LYS A 91 5.91 10.21 3.49
CA LYS A 91 6.98 9.47 2.83
C LYS A 91 6.50 8.05 2.53
N LEU A 92 6.65 7.62 1.28
CA LEU A 92 6.33 6.27 0.87
C LEU A 92 7.37 5.30 1.46
N LYS A 93 6.96 4.49 2.45
CA LYS A 93 7.79 3.49 3.12
C LYS A 93 7.81 2.18 2.34
N THR A 94 6.62 1.65 2.05
CA THR A 94 6.43 0.40 1.33
C THR A 94 5.44 0.61 0.19
N ASN A 95 5.67 -0.01 -0.95
CA ASN A 95 4.75 -0.06 -2.07
C ASN A 95 5.00 -1.35 -2.85
N ASN A 96 4.29 -2.40 -2.45
CA ASN A 96 4.42 -3.74 -3.02
C ASN A 96 3.16 -4.10 -3.78
N THR A 97 3.32 -4.81 -4.87
CA THR A 97 2.23 -5.35 -5.67
C THR A 97 2.52 -6.82 -5.94
N LEU A 98 1.55 -7.67 -5.63
CA LEU A 98 1.59 -9.09 -5.93
C LEU A 98 0.53 -9.40 -6.99
N ILE A 99 0.95 -10.01 -8.09
CA ILE A 99 0.09 -10.47 -9.17
C ILE A 99 0.08 -11.99 -9.13
N LEU A 100 -1.11 -12.57 -9.02
CA LEU A 100 -1.35 -13.99 -9.01
C LEU A 100 -2.13 -14.38 -10.26
N ASN A 101 -1.64 -15.36 -11.00
CA ASN A 101 -2.30 -15.91 -12.17
C ASN A 101 -2.76 -17.34 -11.87
N PHE A 102 -4.04 -17.64 -12.14
CA PHE A 102 -4.64 -18.94 -11.88
C PHE A 102 -4.95 -19.65 -13.18
N ASP A 103 -4.94 -20.97 -13.13
CA ASP A 103 -5.40 -21.81 -14.21
C ASP A 103 -6.95 -21.92 -14.21
N LYS A 104 -7.48 -22.60 -15.22
CA LYS A 104 -8.94 -22.86 -15.36
C LYS A 104 -9.56 -23.65 -14.18
N TYR A 105 -8.76 -24.28 -13.36
CA TYR A 105 -9.20 -25.02 -12.17
C TYR A 105 -9.08 -24.19 -10.88
N GLY A 106 -8.60 -22.95 -10.99
CA GLY A 106 -8.38 -22.07 -9.85
C GLY A 106 -7.13 -22.40 -9.03
N VAL A 107 -6.17 -23.10 -9.62
CA VAL A 107 -4.86 -23.38 -9.01
C VAL A 107 -3.85 -22.31 -9.44
N LEU A 108 -3.00 -21.88 -8.53
CA LEU A 108 -1.99 -20.84 -8.75
C LEU A 108 -0.95 -21.33 -9.78
N LYS A 109 -0.90 -20.68 -10.96
CA LYS A 109 0.01 -20.97 -12.06
C LYS A 109 1.32 -20.16 -11.96
N SER A 110 1.21 -18.86 -11.63
CA SER A 110 2.37 -18.00 -11.42
C SER A 110 2.09 -16.94 -10.35
N LYS A 111 3.17 -16.44 -9.73
CA LYS A 111 3.14 -15.31 -8.82
C LYS A 111 4.27 -14.35 -9.15
N ASP A 112 3.95 -13.08 -9.34
CA ASP A 112 4.89 -12.01 -9.64
C ASP A 112 4.82 -10.95 -8.55
N PHE A 113 5.96 -10.69 -7.90
CA PHE A 113 6.07 -9.72 -6.82
C PHE A 113 6.88 -8.51 -7.27
N TYR A 114 6.30 -7.33 -7.13
CA TYR A 114 6.90 -6.05 -7.49
C TYR A 114 7.03 -5.19 -6.23
N ASP A 115 8.23 -4.81 -5.89
CA ASP A 115 8.55 -3.91 -4.80
C ASP A 115 8.64 -2.46 -5.27
N LYS A 116 8.85 -1.54 -4.34
CA LYS A 116 9.03 -0.10 -4.61
C LYS A 116 10.12 0.18 -5.65
N ASN A 117 11.19 -0.63 -5.72
CA ASN A 117 12.33 -0.40 -6.60
C ASN A 117 12.01 -0.85 -8.04
N ASN A 118 11.06 -1.75 -8.21
CA ASN A 118 10.64 -2.27 -9.52
C ASN A 118 9.64 -1.36 -10.24
N ILE A 119 8.92 -0.49 -9.52
CA ILE A 119 7.92 0.42 -10.08
C ILE A 119 8.53 1.41 -11.09
N ASN A 120 9.77 1.84 -10.88
CA ASN A 120 10.47 2.75 -11.80
C ASN A 120 10.79 2.12 -13.16
N LYS A 121 10.61 0.82 -13.33
CA LYS A 121 10.82 0.11 -14.62
C LYS A 121 9.59 0.16 -15.54
N ILE A 122 8.44 0.61 -15.07
CA ILE A 122 7.23 0.74 -15.87
C ILE A 122 7.39 1.96 -16.77
N LYS A 123 7.67 1.73 -18.06
CA LYS A 123 7.66 2.78 -19.07
C LYS A 123 6.22 3.09 -19.46
N PHE A 124 5.73 4.24 -19.06
CA PHE A 124 4.42 4.70 -19.52
C PHE A 124 4.45 4.92 -21.04
N SER A 125 3.51 4.28 -21.76
CA SER A 125 3.33 4.55 -23.17
C SER A 125 2.87 5.99 -23.36
N LYS A 126 3.62 6.79 -24.13
CA LYS A 126 3.22 8.15 -24.54
C LYS A 126 2.21 8.14 -25.69
N ARG A 127 1.54 7.02 -25.94
CA ARG A 127 0.49 6.94 -26.95
C ARG A 127 -0.69 7.81 -26.54
N THR A 128 -0.80 8.97 -27.14
CA THR A 128 -2.02 9.77 -27.09
C THR A 128 -3.03 9.17 -28.05
N THR A 129 -4.15 8.70 -27.55
CA THR A 129 -5.30 8.33 -28.38
C THR A 129 -5.84 9.62 -28.96
N LYS A 130 -5.58 9.87 -30.25
CA LYS A 130 -6.25 10.95 -30.97
C LYS A 130 -7.69 10.52 -31.19
N ASN A 131 -8.58 11.04 -30.35
CA ASN A 131 -10.01 10.87 -30.55
C ASN A 131 -10.41 11.81 -31.71
N SER A 132 -10.80 11.22 -32.84
CA SER A 132 -11.25 11.97 -34.04
C SER A 132 -12.66 12.56 -33.88
N LEU A 133 -13.23 12.49 -32.69
CA LEU A 133 -14.43 13.22 -32.37
C LEU A 133 -14.11 14.71 -32.41
N THR A 134 -14.51 15.35 -33.50
CA THR A 134 -14.50 16.81 -33.65
C THR A 134 -15.29 17.41 -32.50
N LYS A 135 -14.57 17.83 -31.46
CA LYS A 135 -15.19 18.60 -30.37
C LYS A 135 -15.63 19.93 -31.00
N LYS A 136 -16.92 20.02 -31.38
CA LYS A 136 -17.50 21.33 -31.67
C LYS A 136 -17.16 22.20 -30.47
N SER A 137 -16.49 23.31 -30.72
CA SER A 137 -16.15 24.27 -29.66
C SER A 137 -17.45 24.69 -28.95
N PHE A 138 -17.43 24.84 -27.65
CA PHE A 138 -18.57 25.35 -26.88
C PHE A 138 -19.11 26.66 -27.49
N VAL A 139 -18.18 27.52 -27.99
CA VAL A 139 -18.50 28.77 -28.66
C VAL A 139 -19.29 28.52 -29.94
N GLU A 140 -18.93 27.52 -30.74
CA GLU A 140 -19.61 27.16 -31.98
C GLU A 140 -21.00 26.60 -31.74
N THR A 141 -21.19 25.80 -30.71
CA THR A 141 -22.50 25.29 -30.26
C THR A 141 -23.38 26.42 -29.74
N PHE A 142 -22.82 27.36 -28.99
CA PHE A 142 -23.52 28.51 -28.46
C PHE A 142 -23.97 29.45 -29.59
N LEU A 143 -23.09 29.77 -30.54
CA LEU A 143 -23.43 30.62 -31.68
C LEU A 143 -24.51 29.99 -32.59
N GLN A 144 -24.53 28.67 -32.74
CA GLN A 144 -25.61 27.98 -33.47
C GLN A 144 -26.97 28.05 -32.76
N SER A 145 -26.98 28.09 -31.41
CA SER A 145 -28.23 28.18 -30.65
C SER A 145 -28.85 29.58 -30.66
N VAL A 146 -28.04 30.66 -30.85
CA VAL A 146 -28.49 32.06 -30.91
C VAL A 146 -28.95 32.46 -32.32
N LYS A 147 -28.66 31.69 -33.34
CA LYS A 147 -28.96 31.99 -34.74
C LYS A 147 -30.31 31.41 -35.24
N LYS A 148 -31.18 30.98 -34.30
CA LYS A 148 -32.50 30.40 -34.60
C LYS A 148 -33.61 31.39 -34.24
#